data_b00a880c1c614c9116dae0cc9c6b613a
#
_entry.id   b00a880c1c614c9116dae0cc9c6b613a
#
_cell.length_a   1.000
_cell.length_b   1.000
_cell.length_c   1.000
_cell.angle_alpha   90.00
_cell.angle_beta   90.00
_cell.angle_gamma   90.00
#
_symmetry.space_group_name_H-M   'P 1'
#
loop_
_entity.id
_entity.type
_entity.pdbx_description
1 polymer ?
#
loop_
_entity_poly.entity_id
_entity_poly.type
_entity_poly.pdbx_seq_one_letter_code
_entity_poly.pdbx_strand_id
1 'polypeptide(L)'
;MRGVEVSRFVRATPTAVERVLTPTTVVESEGSFTVRDVTEGADGTLVTAGARGLELTLRFEERPDGLHYTQAGSAGPFDAMTTDLTVAAENEGARVTARSAVSLGLPVPALTDRIATWKRRGELERLLDALAEAAT
;
A
#
# COMPACT_ATOMS: atom_id res chain seq x y z
N MET A 1 -11.26 3.67 12.83
CA MET A 1 -10.48 3.04 11.74
C MET A 1 -11.03 1.66 11.43
N ARG A 2 -11.07 1.33 10.17
CA ARG A 2 -11.44 -0.01 9.71
C ARG A 2 -10.30 -0.64 8.96
N GLY A 3 -10.15 -1.95 9.15
CA GLY A 3 -9.13 -2.74 8.48
C GLY A 3 -9.64 -3.47 7.26
N VAL A 4 -8.76 -3.67 6.29
CA VAL A 4 -8.97 -4.52 5.13
C VAL A 4 -7.74 -5.38 4.93
N GLU A 5 -7.96 -6.64 4.55
CA GLU A 5 -6.86 -7.56 4.26
C GLU A 5 -7.14 -8.26 2.94
N VAL A 6 -6.15 -8.29 2.07
CA VAL A 6 -6.17 -9.07 0.84
C VAL A 6 -4.88 -9.84 0.73
N SER A 7 -4.91 -11.01 0.09
CA SER A 7 -3.71 -11.78 -0.16
C SER A 7 -3.75 -12.44 -1.52
N ARG A 8 -2.57 -12.77 -2.04
CA ARG A 8 -2.45 -13.43 -3.33
C ARG A 8 -1.25 -14.36 -3.32
N PHE A 9 -1.42 -15.57 -3.87
CA PHE A 9 -0.32 -16.47 -4.15
C PHE A 9 0.36 -16.05 -5.46
N VAL A 10 1.69 -15.97 -5.44
CA VAL A 10 2.51 -15.57 -6.60
C VAL A 10 3.47 -16.70 -6.93
N ARG A 11 3.52 -17.09 -8.20
CA ARG A 11 4.44 -18.16 -8.66
C ARG A 11 5.83 -17.58 -8.92
N ALA A 12 6.43 -17.08 -7.87
CA ALA A 12 7.79 -16.55 -7.88
C ALA A 12 8.37 -16.70 -6.48
N THR A 13 9.68 -16.66 -6.36
CA THR A 13 10.32 -16.75 -5.05
C THR A 13 10.00 -15.50 -4.23
N PRO A 14 10.03 -15.59 -2.89
CA PRO A 14 9.90 -14.39 -2.05
C PRO A 14 10.89 -13.29 -2.44
N THR A 15 12.13 -13.67 -2.76
CA THR A 15 13.15 -12.69 -3.18
C THR A 15 12.75 -11.96 -4.47
N ALA A 16 12.19 -12.68 -5.44
CA ALA A 16 11.73 -12.07 -6.69
C ALA A 16 10.59 -11.07 -6.44
N VAL A 17 9.66 -11.41 -5.52
CA VAL A 17 8.58 -10.52 -5.15
C VAL A 17 9.12 -9.28 -4.41
N GLU A 18 10.00 -9.48 -3.44
CA GLU A 18 10.60 -8.38 -2.68
C GLU A 18 11.36 -7.41 -3.59
N ARG A 19 11.98 -7.92 -4.64
CA ARG A 19 12.74 -7.10 -5.59
C ARG A 19 11.86 -6.09 -6.32
N VAL A 20 10.60 -6.42 -6.59
CA VAL A 20 9.66 -5.49 -7.26
C VAL A 20 8.82 -4.70 -6.25
N LEU A 21 8.93 -4.99 -4.97
CA LEU A 21 8.18 -4.33 -3.90
C LEU A 21 8.90 -3.06 -3.46
N THR A 22 8.77 -2.01 -4.25
CA THR A 22 9.38 -0.70 -3.97
C THR A 22 8.30 0.33 -3.69
N PRO A 23 8.62 1.41 -2.95
CA PRO A 23 7.62 2.45 -2.67
C PRO A 23 6.95 3.01 -3.92
N THR A 24 7.71 3.30 -4.97
CA THR A 24 7.16 3.82 -6.23
C THR A 24 6.21 2.83 -6.88
N THR A 25 6.63 1.56 -6.98
CA THR A 25 5.78 0.51 -7.56
C THR A 25 4.48 0.35 -6.77
N VAL A 26 4.56 0.38 -5.43
CA VAL A 26 3.39 0.26 -4.58
C VAL A 26 2.38 1.37 -4.87
N VAL A 27 2.82 2.62 -4.82
CA VAL A 27 1.92 3.77 -5.02
C VAL A 27 1.29 3.74 -6.41
N GLU A 28 2.09 3.53 -7.44
CA GLU A 28 1.58 3.56 -8.81
C GLU A 28 0.71 2.36 -9.14
N SER A 29 1.01 1.21 -8.58
CA SER A 29 0.21 0.00 -8.80
C SER A 29 -1.16 0.06 -8.12
N GLU A 30 -1.30 0.80 -7.04
CA GLU A 30 -2.60 1.02 -6.41
C GLU A 30 -3.56 1.81 -7.31
N GLY A 31 -3.02 2.61 -8.21
CA GLY A 31 -3.78 3.22 -9.29
C GLY A 31 -4.52 4.51 -8.98
N SER A 32 -4.44 4.99 -7.73
CA SER A 32 -5.16 6.22 -7.33
C SER A 32 -4.31 7.48 -7.44
N PHE A 33 -2.99 7.35 -7.35
CA PHE A 33 -2.07 8.48 -7.33
C PHE A 33 -0.85 8.21 -8.19
N THR A 34 -0.22 9.28 -8.64
CA THR A 34 1.05 9.22 -9.38
C THR A 34 2.17 9.75 -8.49
N VAL A 35 3.28 9.07 -8.45
CA VAL A 35 4.45 9.49 -7.69
C VAL A 35 5.03 10.77 -8.33
N ARG A 36 5.25 11.79 -7.49
CA ARG A 36 5.81 13.08 -7.93
C ARG A 36 7.19 13.32 -7.37
N ASP A 37 7.48 12.79 -6.19
CA ASP A 37 8.78 12.96 -5.56
C ASP A 37 9.05 11.82 -4.60
N VAL A 38 10.32 11.44 -4.47
CA VAL A 38 10.78 10.42 -3.53
C VAL A 38 12.00 10.97 -2.81
N THR A 39 11.95 10.99 -1.49
CA THR A 39 13.06 11.46 -0.65
C THR A 39 13.43 10.36 0.34
N GLU A 40 14.67 9.91 0.31
CA GLU A 40 15.17 8.95 1.28
C GLU A 40 15.76 9.67 2.49
N GLY A 41 15.45 9.16 3.68
CA GLY A 41 15.93 9.72 4.93
C GLY A 41 16.25 8.64 5.95
N ALA A 42 16.68 9.06 7.13
CA ALA A 42 17.05 8.15 8.22
C ALA A 42 15.87 7.31 8.72
N ASP A 43 14.66 7.88 8.66
CA ASP A 43 13.44 7.23 9.17
C ASP A 43 12.62 6.55 8.09
N GLY A 44 13.22 6.30 6.91
CA GLY A 44 12.55 5.65 5.81
C GLY A 44 12.46 6.53 4.56
N THR A 45 11.57 6.15 3.65
CA THR A 45 11.40 6.84 2.37
C THR A 45 10.09 7.62 2.37
N LEU A 46 10.16 8.90 2.06
CA LEU A 46 8.97 9.73 1.88
C LEU A 46 8.62 9.81 0.40
N VAL A 47 7.38 9.43 0.09
CA VAL A 47 6.86 9.50 -1.28
C VAL A 47 5.75 10.53 -1.32
N THR A 48 5.92 11.55 -2.16
CA THR A 48 4.87 12.52 -2.43
C THR A 48 4.14 12.07 -3.69
N ALA A 49 2.84 11.94 -3.60
CA ALA A 49 2.00 11.47 -4.69
C ALA A 49 0.82 12.40 -4.88
N GLY A 50 0.31 12.49 -6.09
CA GLY A 50 -0.77 13.40 -6.38
C GLY A 50 -1.72 12.91 -7.45
N ALA A 51 -2.96 13.42 -7.40
CA ALA A 51 -3.99 13.19 -8.41
C ALA A 51 -5.07 14.27 -8.27
N ARG A 52 -5.48 14.84 -9.40
CA ARG A 52 -6.63 15.77 -9.48
C ARG A 52 -6.61 16.91 -8.45
N GLY A 53 -5.46 17.54 -8.28
CA GLY A 53 -5.31 18.65 -7.32
C GLY A 53 -5.10 18.24 -5.88
N LEU A 54 -5.12 16.95 -5.59
CA LEU A 54 -4.79 16.41 -4.28
C LEU A 54 -3.33 15.97 -4.26
N GLU A 55 -2.70 16.15 -3.11
CA GLU A 55 -1.33 15.68 -2.88
C GLU A 55 -1.26 15.10 -1.48
N LEU A 56 -0.56 13.98 -1.36
CA LEU A 56 -0.33 13.35 -0.06
C LEU A 56 1.11 12.85 0.02
N THR A 57 1.56 12.68 1.25
CA THR A 57 2.89 12.13 1.51
C THR A 57 2.74 10.83 2.29
N LEU A 58 3.47 9.81 1.84
CA LEU A 58 3.50 8.51 2.49
C LEU A 58 4.91 8.24 3.00
N ARG A 59 5.01 7.70 4.21
CA ARG A 59 6.30 7.28 4.77
C ARG A 59 6.39 5.77 4.68
N PHE A 60 7.41 5.29 3.98
CA PHE A 60 7.69 3.87 3.81
C PHE A 60 8.85 3.44 4.68
N GLU A 61 8.68 2.32 5.37
CA GLU A 61 9.71 1.68 6.18
C GLU A 61 9.89 0.25 5.73
N GLU A 62 11.13 -0.17 5.52
CA GLU A 62 11.43 -1.55 5.22
C GLU A 62 11.25 -2.42 6.46
N ARG A 63 10.71 -3.62 6.26
CA ARG A 63 10.56 -4.64 7.30
C ARG A 63 11.26 -5.92 6.83
N PRO A 64 11.63 -6.82 7.75
CA PRO A 64 12.32 -8.06 7.36
C PRO A 64 11.54 -8.90 6.36
N ASP A 65 10.21 -8.84 6.38
CA ASP A 65 9.33 -9.63 5.53
C ASP A 65 8.48 -8.80 4.57
N GLY A 66 8.81 -7.54 4.38
CA GLY A 66 8.05 -6.71 3.46
C GLY A 66 8.24 -5.22 3.65
N LEU A 67 7.14 -4.49 3.56
CA LEU A 67 7.14 -3.03 3.54
C LEU A 67 5.97 -2.51 4.37
N HIS A 68 6.22 -1.48 5.16
CA HIS A 68 5.20 -0.80 5.96
C HIS A 68 5.11 0.65 5.52
N TYR A 69 3.89 1.18 5.39
CA TYR A 69 3.78 2.61 5.13
C TYR A 69 2.57 3.24 5.80
N THR A 70 2.68 4.53 6.06
CA THR A 70 1.64 5.33 6.70
C THR A 70 1.49 6.63 5.94
N GLN A 71 0.30 7.21 6.01
CA GLN A 71 0.09 8.57 5.52
C GLN A 71 0.74 9.54 6.51
N ALA A 72 1.63 10.38 5.99
CA ALA A 72 2.29 11.41 6.79
C ALA A 72 1.45 12.68 6.72
N GLY A 73 1.01 13.17 7.88
CA GLY A 73 0.15 14.35 7.92
C GLY A 73 -1.32 14.05 7.63
N SER A 74 -2.09 15.09 7.39
CA SER A 74 -3.54 14.99 7.19
C SER A 74 -4.01 15.36 5.78
N ALA A 75 -3.08 15.61 4.86
CA ALA A 75 -3.40 15.85 3.46
C ALA A 75 -3.73 14.54 2.77
N GLY A 76 -4.67 14.56 1.83
CA GLY A 76 -5.06 13.37 1.07
C GLY A 76 -6.47 12.91 1.41
N PRO A 77 -6.91 11.77 0.82
CA PRO A 77 -8.30 11.32 0.94
C PRO A 77 -8.65 10.68 2.28
N PHE A 78 -7.64 10.26 3.06
CA PHE A 78 -7.87 9.64 4.36
C PHE A 78 -7.44 10.58 5.47
N ASP A 79 -8.15 10.54 6.61
CA ASP A 79 -7.72 11.17 7.84
C ASP A 79 -6.49 10.47 8.40
N ALA A 80 -6.47 9.15 8.30
CA ALA A 80 -5.34 8.32 8.68
C ALA A 80 -5.33 7.04 7.84
N MET A 81 -4.13 6.53 7.56
CA MET A 81 -3.96 5.28 6.84
C MET A 81 -2.64 4.62 7.23
N THR A 82 -2.69 3.33 7.48
CA THR A 82 -1.49 2.50 7.66
C THR A 82 -1.63 1.22 6.85
N THR A 83 -0.53 0.71 6.33
CA THR A 83 -0.54 -0.50 5.51
C THR A 83 0.73 -1.32 5.75
N ASP A 84 0.54 -2.63 5.86
CA ASP A 84 1.62 -3.60 5.92
C ASP A 84 1.53 -4.54 4.73
N LEU A 85 2.63 -4.68 4.02
CA LEU A 85 2.78 -5.63 2.92
C LEU A 85 3.80 -6.68 3.35
N THR A 86 3.37 -7.94 3.40
CA THR A 86 4.24 -9.04 3.83
C THR A 86 4.38 -10.08 2.72
N VAL A 87 5.56 -10.69 2.65
CA VAL A 87 5.89 -11.72 1.67
C VAL A 87 6.39 -12.95 2.42
N ALA A 88 5.76 -14.08 2.20
CA ALA A 88 6.14 -15.34 2.85
C ALA A 88 6.25 -16.46 1.82
N ALA A 89 7.19 -17.37 2.03
CA ALA A 89 7.32 -18.54 1.19
C ALA A 89 6.10 -19.45 1.36
N GLU A 90 5.56 -19.97 0.26
CA GLU A 90 4.41 -20.86 0.28
C GLU A 90 4.40 -21.71 -0.99
N ASN A 91 4.35 -23.04 -0.85
CA ASN A 91 4.15 -23.98 -1.97
C ASN A 91 4.99 -23.69 -3.22
N GLU A 92 6.29 -23.53 -3.04
CA GLU A 92 7.25 -23.23 -4.11
C GLU A 92 7.07 -21.86 -4.75
N GLY A 93 6.31 -20.98 -4.09
CA GLY A 93 6.10 -19.61 -4.50
C GLY A 93 6.09 -18.69 -3.30
N ALA A 94 5.29 -17.65 -3.37
CA ALA A 94 5.17 -16.67 -2.30
C ALA A 94 3.71 -16.29 -2.07
N ARG A 95 3.36 -16.05 -0.81
CA ARG A 95 2.08 -15.45 -0.43
C ARG A 95 2.34 -14.00 -0.11
N VAL A 96 1.69 -13.09 -0.83
CA VAL A 96 1.76 -11.66 -0.54
C VAL A 96 0.47 -11.27 0.15
N THR A 97 0.60 -10.64 1.32
CA THR A 97 -0.56 -10.20 2.11
C THR A 97 -0.47 -8.69 2.32
N ALA A 98 -1.56 -8.01 2.05
CA ALA A 98 -1.69 -6.57 2.29
C ALA A 98 -2.75 -6.35 3.37
N ARG A 99 -2.36 -5.70 4.47
CA ARG A 99 -3.26 -5.32 5.55
C ARG A 99 -3.24 -3.81 5.69
N SER A 100 -4.41 -3.19 5.63
CA SER A 100 -4.50 -1.74 5.72
C SER A 100 -5.62 -1.33 6.65
N ALA A 101 -5.40 -0.26 7.40
CA ALA A 101 -6.42 0.38 8.21
C ALA A 101 -6.57 1.82 7.71
N VAL A 102 -7.81 2.24 7.49
CA VAL A 102 -8.11 3.57 6.95
C VAL A 102 -9.24 4.24 7.73
N SER A 103 -9.22 5.58 7.74
CA SER A 103 -10.27 6.41 8.30
C SER A 103 -10.42 7.67 7.44
N LEU A 104 -11.66 8.05 7.17
CA LEU A 104 -11.94 9.33 6.48
C LEU A 104 -12.13 10.49 7.45
N GLY A 105 -12.26 10.21 8.75
CA GLY A 105 -12.41 11.28 9.76
C GLY A 105 -13.72 12.05 9.68
N LEU A 106 -14.74 11.51 9.02
CA LEU A 106 -16.02 12.18 8.83
C LEU A 106 -17.01 11.88 9.97
N PRO A 107 -18.07 12.73 10.13
CA PRO A 107 -18.99 12.60 11.28
C PRO A 107 -19.81 11.30 11.34
N VAL A 108 -19.89 10.52 10.26
CA VAL A 108 -20.60 9.24 10.24
C VAL A 108 -19.61 8.11 9.95
N PRO A 109 -18.80 7.71 10.96
CA PRO A 109 -17.67 6.81 10.72
C PRO A 109 -18.06 5.44 10.15
N ALA A 110 -19.16 4.86 10.62
CA ALA A 110 -19.55 3.52 10.22
C ALA A 110 -19.82 3.41 8.71
N LEU A 111 -20.48 4.40 8.12
CA LEU A 111 -20.78 4.40 6.69
C LEU A 111 -19.58 4.82 5.85
N THR A 112 -18.90 5.89 6.26
CA THR A 112 -17.76 6.43 5.52
C THR A 112 -16.56 5.48 5.56
N ASP A 113 -16.36 4.78 6.68
CA ASP A 113 -15.28 3.79 6.79
C ASP A 113 -15.55 2.57 5.89
N ARG A 114 -16.81 2.20 5.68
CA ARG A 114 -17.15 1.13 4.73
C ARG A 114 -16.77 1.50 3.30
N ILE A 115 -17.06 2.74 2.91
CA ILE A 115 -16.70 3.24 1.58
C ILE A 115 -15.18 3.30 1.45
N ALA A 116 -14.49 3.79 2.48
CA ALA A 116 -13.04 3.87 2.48
C ALA A 116 -12.39 2.48 2.37
N THR A 117 -12.89 1.48 3.10
CA THR A 117 -12.35 0.13 3.03
C THR A 117 -12.65 -0.54 1.69
N TRP A 118 -13.82 -0.30 1.11
CA TRP A 118 -14.15 -0.81 -0.21
C TRP A 118 -13.19 -0.26 -1.28
N LYS A 119 -12.95 1.05 -1.25
CA LYS A 119 -12.00 1.69 -2.17
C LYS A 119 -10.58 1.17 -1.93
N ARG A 120 -10.17 1.07 -0.67
CA ARG A 120 -8.84 0.60 -0.30
C ARG A 120 -8.62 -0.86 -0.72
N ARG A 121 -9.63 -1.70 -0.58
CA ARG A 121 -9.56 -3.10 -1.06
C ARG A 121 -9.25 -3.16 -2.54
N GLY A 122 -9.92 -2.35 -3.35
CA GLY A 122 -9.68 -2.28 -4.78
C GLY A 122 -8.25 -1.85 -5.11
N GLU A 123 -7.72 -0.86 -4.38
CA GLU A 123 -6.33 -0.42 -4.55
C GLU A 123 -5.35 -1.54 -4.23
N LEU A 124 -5.57 -2.25 -3.12
CA LEU A 124 -4.68 -3.34 -2.71
C LEU A 124 -4.76 -4.53 -3.67
N GLU A 125 -5.94 -4.84 -4.18
CA GLU A 125 -6.09 -5.92 -5.18
C GLU A 125 -5.33 -5.59 -6.46
N ARG A 126 -5.41 -4.34 -6.93
CA ARG A 126 -4.62 -3.90 -8.09
C ARG A 126 -3.12 -3.98 -7.83
N LEU A 127 -2.70 -3.62 -6.62
CA LEU A 127 -1.29 -3.72 -6.22
C LEU A 127 -0.81 -5.17 -6.27
N LEU A 128 -1.55 -6.10 -5.66
CA LEU A 128 -1.15 -7.50 -5.63
C LEU A 128 -1.13 -8.12 -7.03
N ASP A 129 -2.07 -7.74 -7.88
CA ASP A 129 -2.08 -8.20 -9.28
C ASP A 129 -0.84 -7.69 -10.03
N ALA A 130 -0.49 -6.43 -9.83
CA ALA A 130 0.70 -5.84 -10.47
C ALA A 130 1.99 -6.47 -9.97
N LEU A 131 2.09 -6.76 -8.67
CA LEU A 131 3.26 -7.44 -8.09
C LEU A 131 3.40 -8.85 -8.66
N ALA A 132 2.31 -9.59 -8.77
CA ALA A 132 2.31 -10.93 -9.34
C ALA A 132 2.79 -10.91 -10.79
N GLU A 133 2.33 -9.97 -11.58
CA GLU A 133 2.73 -9.82 -12.97
C GLU A 133 4.20 -9.42 -13.08
N ALA A 134 4.66 -8.48 -12.27
CA ALA A 134 6.04 -7.99 -12.32
C ALA A 134 7.05 -9.02 -11.84
N ALA A 135 6.69 -9.90 -10.90
CA ALA A 135 7.57 -10.90 -10.32
C ALA A 135 7.65 -12.19 -11.14
N THR A 136 6.73 -12.40 -12.04
CA THR A 136 6.69 -13.57 -12.93
C THR A 136 7.02 -13.20 -14.38
#